data_9264e40ad4b0d9be87c7602462868c17
#
_entry.id   9264e40ad4b0d9be87c7602462868c17
#
_cell.length_a   1.000
_cell.length_b   1.000
_cell.length_c   1.000
_cell.angle_alpha   90.00
_cell.angle_beta   90.00
_cell.angle_gamma   90.00
#
_symmetry.space_group_name_H-M   'P 1'
#
loop_
_entity.id
_entity.type
_entity.pdbx_description
1 polymer ?
#
loop_
_entity_poly.entity_id
_entity_poly.type
_entity_poly.pdbx_seq_one_letter_code
_entity_poly.pdbx_strand_id
1 'polypeptide(L)'
;PGELTYQLCEQYVDDIVTVTEDETAAAILSLMENQKLVAEGAGAVPVAAVLFHKLPVEGKKVACVISGGNIDVNILNRVITRGLVMSGRKANLTIALEDKPGQLKKVAEVVSRCGSNVVSVQHDGSDPNMPISSCFLKLTLETRDAAQIEQIRTELTKAGFQLVTERV
;
A
#
# COMPACT_ATOMS: atom_id res chain seq x y z
N PRO A 1 -6.80 -9.10 30.00
CA PRO A 1 -7.32 -10.45 29.77
C PRO A 1 -7.96 -10.98 31.03
N GLY A 2 -9.01 -11.78 30.88
CA GLY A 2 -9.63 -12.42 32.04
C GLY A 2 -8.75 -13.54 32.58
N GLU A 3 -8.76 -13.74 33.89
CA GLU A 3 -7.91 -14.75 34.56
C GLU A 3 -8.12 -16.16 33.99
N LEU A 4 -9.37 -16.57 33.81
CA LEU A 4 -9.72 -17.89 33.25
C LEU A 4 -9.19 -18.06 31.81
N THR A 5 -9.35 -17.02 30.95
CA THR A 5 -8.86 -17.07 29.56
C THR A 5 -7.34 -17.16 29.50
N TYR A 6 -6.65 -16.49 30.43
CA TYR A 6 -5.19 -16.57 30.52
C TYR A 6 -4.74 -17.98 30.87
N GLN A 7 -5.34 -18.58 31.90
CA GLN A 7 -5.04 -19.96 32.32
C GLN A 7 -5.31 -20.98 31.22
N LEU A 8 -6.39 -20.83 30.45
CA LEU A 8 -6.69 -21.68 29.31
C LEU A 8 -5.66 -21.53 28.17
N CYS A 9 -5.24 -20.28 27.87
CA CYS A 9 -4.19 -20.06 26.90
C CYS A 9 -2.86 -20.70 27.34
N GLU A 10 -2.48 -20.55 28.60
CA GLU A 10 -1.25 -21.13 29.16
C GLU A 10 -1.25 -22.66 29.09
N GLN A 11 -2.43 -23.28 29.24
CA GLN A 11 -2.59 -24.73 29.22
C GLN A 11 -2.67 -25.34 27.81
N TYR A 12 -3.31 -24.65 26.85
CA TYR A 12 -3.71 -25.24 25.55
C TYR A 12 -3.11 -24.58 24.32
N VAL A 13 -2.42 -23.46 24.45
CA VAL A 13 -1.79 -22.76 23.31
C VAL A 13 -0.32 -23.15 23.23
N ASP A 14 0.10 -23.71 22.10
CA ASP A 14 1.48 -24.15 21.89
C ASP A 14 2.43 -22.98 21.65
N ASP A 15 1.98 -21.92 20.91
CA ASP A 15 2.81 -20.78 20.58
C ASP A 15 1.96 -19.52 20.32
N ILE A 16 2.54 -18.35 20.52
CA ILE A 16 1.93 -17.05 20.26
C ILE A 16 2.87 -16.21 19.41
N VAL A 17 2.39 -15.77 18.25
CA VAL A 17 3.15 -14.90 17.36
C VAL A 17 2.41 -13.56 17.18
N THR A 18 3.16 -12.53 16.81
CA THR A 18 2.61 -11.20 16.55
C THR A 18 2.72 -10.84 15.06
N VAL A 19 1.74 -10.08 14.59
CA VAL A 19 1.71 -9.48 13.26
C VAL A 19 1.58 -7.97 13.38
N THR A 20 2.08 -7.25 12.40
CA THR A 20 1.95 -5.78 12.33
C THR A 20 0.58 -5.37 11.78
N GLU A 21 0.24 -4.09 11.94
CA GLU A 21 -0.98 -3.54 11.32
C GLU A 21 -0.93 -3.64 9.79
N ASP A 22 0.23 -3.46 9.19
CA ASP A 22 0.42 -3.57 7.73
C ASP A 22 0.24 -5.00 7.22
N GLU A 23 0.77 -5.97 7.94
CA GLU A 23 0.56 -7.39 7.64
C GLU A 23 -0.93 -7.77 7.76
N THR A 24 -1.61 -7.24 8.78
CA THR A 24 -3.05 -7.42 8.96
C THR A 24 -3.85 -6.78 7.82
N ALA A 25 -3.51 -5.56 7.42
CA ALA A 25 -4.15 -4.88 6.29
C ALA A 25 -3.96 -5.64 4.97
N ALA A 26 -2.76 -6.16 4.73
CA ALA A 26 -2.48 -7.00 3.56
C ALA A 26 -3.30 -8.31 3.57
N ALA A 27 -3.48 -8.93 4.74
CA ALA A 27 -4.32 -10.12 4.89
C ALA A 27 -5.80 -9.83 4.63
N ILE A 28 -6.35 -8.71 5.14
CA ILE A 28 -7.72 -8.27 4.85
C ILE A 28 -7.89 -8.09 3.33
N LEU A 29 -6.97 -7.40 2.67
CA LEU A 29 -7.03 -7.22 1.23
C LEU A 29 -6.99 -8.56 0.48
N SER A 30 -6.09 -9.46 0.88
CA SER A 30 -5.99 -10.80 0.29
C SER A 30 -7.28 -11.62 0.44
N LEU A 31 -7.92 -11.57 1.62
CA LEU A 31 -9.21 -12.22 1.86
C LEU A 31 -10.30 -11.65 0.96
N MET A 32 -10.37 -10.34 0.79
CA MET A 32 -11.33 -9.68 -0.09
C MET A 32 -11.11 -10.06 -1.55
N GLU A 33 -9.88 -10.04 -2.03
CA GLU A 33 -9.57 -10.28 -3.43
C GLU A 33 -9.70 -11.75 -3.83
N ASN A 34 -9.21 -12.65 -2.99
CA ASN A 34 -9.10 -14.07 -3.34
C ASN A 34 -10.28 -14.89 -2.85
N GLN A 35 -10.86 -14.56 -1.69
CA GLN A 35 -11.92 -15.33 -1.05
C GLN A 35 -13.28 -14.62 -1.06
N LYS A 36 -13.32 -13.34 -1.43
CA LYS A 36 -14.53 -12.49 -1.37
C LYS A 36 -15.10 -12.36 0.04
N LEU A 37 -14.21 -12.44 1.04
CA LEU A 37 -14.52 -12.29 2.46
C LEU A 37 -14.11 -10.92 2.97
N VAL A 38 -15.01 -10.30 3.73
CA VAL A 38 -14.69 -9.08 4.50
C VAL A 38 -14.44 -9.51 5.95
N ALA A 39 -13.21 -9.34 6.41
CA ALA A 39 -12.81 -9.63 7.77
C ALA A 39 -12.41 -8.35 8.50
N GLU A 40 -12.71 -8.25 9.78
CA GLU A 40 -12.11 -7.24 10.66
C GLU A 40 -10.65 -7.56 10.97
N GLY A 41 -9.91 -6.60 11.57
CA GLY A 41 -8.49 -6.79 11.86
C GLY A 41 -8.22 -8.07 12.67
N ALA A 42 -8.95 -8.28 13.77
CA ALA A 42 -8.80 -9.47 14.62
C ALA A 42 -9.05 -10.78 13.86
N GLY A 43 -10.03 -10.79 12.96
CA GLY A 43 -10.36 -11.95 12.11
C GLY A 43 -9.31 -12.25 11.06
N ALA A 44 -8.53 -11.26 10.63
CA ALA A 44 -7.50 -11.42 9.60
C ALA A 44 -6.11 -11.80 10.14
N VAL A 45 -5.86 -11.61 11.45
CA VAL A 45 -4.58 -11.90 12.10
C VAL A 45 -4.05 -13.32 11.80
N PRO A 46 -4.84 -14.40 11.88
CA PRO A 46 -4.33 -15.75 11.59
C PRO A 46 -3.84 -15.89 10.13
N VAL A 47 -4.53 -15.25 9.19
CA VAL A 47 -4.13 -15.24 7.77
C VAL A 47 -2.85 -14.43 7.58
N ALA A 48 -2.71 -13.29 8.26
CA ALA A 48 -1.48 -12.50 8.24
C ALA A 48 -0.28 -13.32 8.76
N ALA A 49 -0.44 -14.05 9.86
CA ALA A 49 0.62 -14.88 10.42
C ALA A 49 1.13 -15.94 9.42
N VAL A 50 0.23 -16.54 8.64
CA VAL A 50 0.60 -17.50 7.59
C VAL A 50 1.24 -16.80 6.40
N LEU A 51 0.63 -15.74 5.87
CA LEU A 51 1.12 -15.01 4.69
C LEU A 51 2.54 -14.43 4.89
N PHE A 52 2.84 -14.00 6.10
CA PHE A 52 4.13 -13.38 6.44
C PHE A 52 5.09 -14.33 7.17
N HIS A 53 4.87 -15.64 7.04
CA HIS A 53 5.77 -16.70 7.52
C HIS A 53 6.15 -16.58 9.01
N LYS A 54 5.19 -16.13 9.86
CA LYS A 54 5.44 -16.03 11.32
C LYS A 54 5.53 -17.40 12.00
N LEU A 55 5.05 -18.45 11.34
CA LEU A 55 5.02 -19.83 11.83
C LEU A 55 5.64 -20.79 10.81
N PRO A 56 6.32 -21.87 11.24
CA PRO A 56 6.92 -22.86 10.36
C PRO A 56 5.85 -23.85 9.83
N VAL A 57 4.95 -23.36 9.00
CA VAL A 57 3.78 -24.11 8.48
C VAL A 57 3.92 -24.50 7.01
N GLU A 58 5.07 -24.30 6.40
CA GLU A 58 5.31 -24.64 5.02
C GLU A 58 5.09 -26.15 4.76
N GLY A 59 4.32 -26.48 3.71
CA GLY A 59 3.93 -27.83 3.37
C GLY A 59 2.88 -28.46 4.31
N LYS A 60 2.38 -27.73 5.30
CA LYS A 60 1.35 -28.22 6.24
C LYS A 60 -0.05 -27.80 5.80
N LYS A 61 -1.05 -28.54 6.28
CA LYS A 61 -2.47 -28.13 6.19
C LYS A 61 -2.77 -27.22 7.38
N VAL A 62 -3.15 -25.98 7.07
CA VAL A 62 -3.41 -24.95 8.09
C VAL A 62 -4.88 -24.55 8.03
N ALA A 63 -5.51 -24.44 9.19
CA ALA A 63 -6.85 -23.86 9.33
C ALA A 63 -6.73 -22.48 10.03
N CYS A 64 -7.19 -21.43 9.37
CA CYS A 64 -7.27 -20.09 9.93
C CYS A 64 -8.72 -19.79 10.31
N VAL A 65 -8.97 -19.42 11.57
CA VAL A 65 -10.31 -19.02 12.03
C VAL A 65 -10.53 -17.53 11.73
N ILE A 66 -11.46 -17.22 10.83
CA ILE A 66 -11.89 -15.85 10.56
C ILE A 66 -13.03 -15.51 11.51
N SER A 67 -12.73 -14.86 12.63
CA SER A 67 -13.63 -14.73 13.76
C SER A 67 -14.65 -13.60 13.67
N GLY A 68 -14.50 -12.67 12.72
CA GLY A 68 -15.43 -11.53 12.60
C GLY A 68 -15.24 -10.70 11.34
N GLY A 69 -16.28 -9.93 11.00
CA GLY A 69 -16.31 -9.05 9.83
C GLY A 69 -16.87 -7.65 10.14
N ASN A 70 -16.94 -7.25 11.41
CA ASN A 70 -17.43 -5.94 11.83
C ASN A 70 -16.35 -4.87 11.66
N ILE A 71 -16.07 -4.49 10.42
CA ILE A 71 -15.11 -3.44 10.09
C ILE A 71 -15.83 -2.18 9.61
N ASP A 72 -15.43 -1.03 10.14
CA ASP A 72 -15.91 0.27 9.66
C ASP A 72 -15.45 0.52 8.22
N VAL A 73 -16.36 1.06 7.39
CA VAL A 73 -16.10 1.31 5.95
C VAL A 73 -14.95 2.28 5.73
N ASN A 74 -14.75 3.27 6.62
CA ASN A 74 -13.62 4.19 6.51
C ASN A 74 -12.29 3.48 6.81
N ILE A 75 -12.30 2.57 7.80
CA ILE A 75 -11.14 1.73 8.08
C ILE A 75 -10.86 0.81 6.90
N LEU A 76 -11.89 0.20 6.33
CA LEU A 76 -11.76 -0.65 5.14
C LEU A 76 -11.17 0.12 3.95
N ASN A 77 -11.63 1.35 3.70
CA ASN A 77 -11.06 2.21 2.65
C ASN A 77 -9.57 2.49 2.89
N ARG A 78 -9.17 2.75 4.14
CA ARG A 78 -7.75 2.95 4.50
C ARG A 78 -6.93 1.68 4.28
N VAL A 79 -7.44 0.53 4.68
CA VAL A 79 -6.82 -0.79 4.47
C VAL A 79 -6.60 -1.06 2.98
N ILE A 80 -7.65 -0.88 2.15
CA ILE A 80 -7.56 -1.06 0.71
C ILE A 80 -6.50 -0.14 0.11
N THR A 81 -6.57 1.16 0.43
CA THR A 81 -5.62 2.15 -0.10
C THR A 81 -4.18 1.80 0.27
N ARG A 82 -3.92 1.46 1.54
CA ARG A 82 -2.59 1.09 2.02
C ARG A 82 -2.10 -0.21 1.38
N GLY A 83 -2.96 -1.21 1.27
CA GLY A 83 -2.64 -2.48 0.63
C GLY A 83 -2.30 -2.33 -0.86
N LEU A 84 -3.01 -1.44 -1.59
CA LEU A 84 -2.69 -1.13 -2.98
C LEU A 84 -1.31 -0.45 -3.13
N VAL A 85 -0.96 0.45 -2.20
CA VAL A 85 0.38 1.08 -2.19
C VAL A 85 1.46 0.03 -1.88
N MET A 86 1.29 -0.78 -0.85
CA MET A 86 2.27 -1.79 -0.46
C MET A 86 2.45 -2.89 -1.51
N SER A 87 1.41 -3.25 -2.24
CA SER A 87 1.49 -4.21 -3.36
C SER A 87 2.01 -3.60 -4.67
N GLY A 88 2.35 -2.31 -4.67
CA GLY A 88 2.81 -1.62 -5.87
C GLY A 88 1.72 -1.37 -6.92
N ARG A 89 0.44 -1.49 -6.55
CA ARG A 89 -0.70 -1.22 -7.46
C ARG A 89 -1.19 0.23 -7.40
N LYS A 90 -0.65 0.99 -6.48
CA LYS A 90 -0.84 2.44 -6.37
C LYS A 90 0.47 3.10 -6.00
N ALA A 91 0.84 4.16 -6.71
CA ALA A 91 2.06 4.90 -6.43
C ALA A 91 1.78 6.39 -6.28
N ASN A 92 2.47 7.02 -5.34
CA ASN A 92 2.55 8.47 -5.25
C ASN A 92 3.94 8.90 -5.72
N LEU A 93 3.98 9.82 -6.67
CA LEU A 93 5.22 10.37 -7.21
C LEU A 93 5.20 11.89 -7.08
N THR A 94 6.28 12.45 -6.59
CA THR A 94 6.49 13.91 -6.55
C THR A 94 7.61 14.26 -7.51
N ILE A 95 7.32 15.14 -8.44
CA ILE A 95 8.23 15.59 -9.51
C ILE A 95 8.49 17.07 -9.32
N ALA A 96 9.76 17.46 -9.23
CA ALA A 96 10.16 18.87 -9.29
C ALA A 96 10.28 19.29 -10.75
N LEU A 97 9.60 20.36 -11.13
CA LEU A 97 9.66 20.91 -12.49
C LEU A 97 9.74 22.42 -12.49
N GLU A 98 10.19 22.97 -13.63
CA GLU A 98 9.95 24.38 -13.92
C GLU A 98 8.47 24.64 -14.16
N ASP A 99 7.95 25.70 -13.56
CA ASP A 99 6.54 26.08 -13.74
C ASP A 99 6.33 26.77 -15.10
N LYS A 100 6.18 25.94 -16.13
CA LYS A 100 5.99 26.36 -17.53
C LYS A 100 4.84 25.60 -18.19
N PRO A 101 4.10 26.22 -19.12
CA PRO A 101 3.09 25.52 -19.90
C PRO A 101 3.62 24.27 -20.60
N GLY A 102 2.83 23.19 -20.57
CA GLY A 102 3.14 21.94 -21.26
C GLY A 102 3.92 20.90 -20.44
N GLN A 103 4.44 21.23 -19.26
CA GLN A 103 5.18 20.25 -18.43
C GLN A 103 4.30 19.08 -17.99
N LEU A 104 3.08 19.36 -17.52
CA LEU A 104 2.11 18.30 -17.18
C LEU A 104 1.85 17.35 -18.36
N LYS A 105 1.70 17.90 -19.58
CA LYS A 105 1.49 17.08 -20.78
C LYS A 105 2.65 16.12 -20.99
N LYS A 106 3.89 16.58 -20.89
CA LYS A 106 5.09 15.73 -21.08
C LYS A 106 5.15 14.60 -20.01
N VAL A 107 4.87 14.93 -18.76
CA VAL A 107 4.82 13.93 -17.68
C VAL A 107 3.72 12.90 -17.94
N ALA A 108 2.51 13.35 -18.29
CA ALA A 108 1.38 12.47 -18.60
C ALA A 108 1.68 11.55 -19.82
N GLU A 109 2.37 12.04 -20.83
CA GLU A 109 2.80 11.22 -21.97
C GLU A 109 3.76 10.09 -21.57
N VAL A 110 4.72 10.39 -20.67
CA VAL A 110 5.63 9.35 -20.15
C VAL A 110 4.86 8.31 -19.36
N VAL A 111 4.01 8.73 -18.43
CA VAL A 111 3.18 7.83 -17.60
C VAL A 111 2.28 6.95 -18.47
N SER A 112 1.63 7.53 -19.47
CA SER A 112 0.75 6.84 -20.41
C SER A 112 1.51 5.79 -21.23
N ARG A 113 2.70 6.12 -21.74
CA ARG A 113 3.55 5.15 -22.47
C ARG A 113 3.97 3.95 -21.61
N CYS A 114 4.10 4.15 -20.30
CA CYS A 114 4.35 3.06 -19.36
C CYS A 114 3.10 2.23 -19.05
N GLY A 115 1.92 2.58 -19.59
CA GLY A 115 0.66 1.86 -19.39
C GLY A 115 0.05 2.04 -18.01
N SER A 116 0.33 3.16 -17.35
CA SER A 116 -0.22 3.51 -16.03
C SER A 116 -1.33 4.55 -16.18
N ASN A 117 -2.33 4.49 -15.30
CA ASN A 117 -3.40 5.48 -15.23
C ASN A 117 -3.10 6.53 -14.16
N VAL A 118 -3.48 7.79 -14.44
CA VAL A 118 -3.35 8.90 -13.48
C VAL A 118 -4.66 9.06 -12.73
N VAL A 119 -4.64 8.84 -11.42
CA VAL A 119 -5.81 8.97 -10.53
C VAL A 119 -6.01 10.41 -10.08
N SER A 120 -4.91 11.07 -9.69
CA SER A 120 -4.95 12.47 -9.28
C SER A 120 -3.66 13.20 -9.64
N VAL A 121 -3.81 14.51 -9.84
CA VAL A 121 -2.72 15.43 -10.10
C VAL A 121 -2.89 16.62 -9.18
N GLN A 122 -1.85 16.97 -8.44
CA GLN A 122 -1.79 18.20 -7.67
C GLN A 122 -0.57 19.01 -8.11
N HIS A 123 -0.81 20.23 -8.55
CA HIS A 123 0.22 21.21 -8.84
C HIS A 123 0.44 22.08 -7.60
N ASP A 124 1.65 22.10 -7.08
CA ASP A 124 2.00 22.78 -5.85
C ASP A 124 3.20 23.72 -6.11
N GLY A 125 2.92 25.01 -6.25
CA GLY A 125 3.92 26.07 -6.42
C GLY A 125 4.15 26.89 -5.16
N SER A 126 3.63 26.43 -3.99
CA SER A 126 3.62 27.22 -2.76
C SER A 126 4.74 26.87 -1.76
N ASP A 127 5.64 25.95 -2.09
CA ASP A 127 6.74 25.59 -1.18
C ASP A 127 7.76 26.74 -1.09
N PRO A 128 7.97 27.32 0.12
CA PRO A 128 8.85 28.45 0.31
C PRO A 128 10.35 28.12 0.09
N ASN A 129 10.70 26.82 0.03
CA ASN A 129 12.06 26.36 -0.20
C ASN A 129 12.38 26.16 -1.70
N MET A 130 11.41 26.40 -2.58
CA MET A 130 11.60 26.29 -4.03
C MET A 130 11.83 27.63 -4.70
N PRO A 131 12.58 27.66 -5.82
CA PRO A 131 12.63 28.83 -6.69
C PRO A 131 11.22 29.23 -7.17
N ILE A 132 10.95 30.53 -7.28
CA ILE A 132 9.64 31.07 -7.71
C ILE A 132 9.19 30.51 -9.09
N SER A 133 10.16 30.13 -9.93
CA SER A 133 9.92 29.55 -11.27
C SER A 133 9.73 28.04 -11.26
N SER A 134 9.61 27.41 -10.10
CA SER A 134 9.52 25.96 -9.95
C SER A 134 8.26 25.55 -9.21
N CYS A 135 7.82 24.32 -9.44
CA CYS A 135 6.69 23.73 -8.74
C CYS A 135 6.92 22.23 -8.50
N PHE A 136 6.15 21.68 -7.57
CA PHE A 136 5.98 20.24 -7.44
C PHE A 136 4.72 19.77 -8.17
N LEU A 137 4.86 18.71 -8.94
CA LEU A 137 3.75 17.96 -9.48
C LEU A 137 3.62 16.66 -8.70
N LYS A 138 2.58 16.54 -7.90
CA LYS A 138 2.27 15.33 -7.13
C LYS A 138 1.26 14.51 -7.91
N LEU A 139 1.62 13.27 -8.21
CA LEU A 139 0.79 12.33 -8.97
C LEU A 139 0.44 11.14 -8.11
N THR A 140 -0.83 10.73 -8.15
CA THR A 140 -1.24 9.40 -7.71
C THR A 140 -1.53 8.57 -8.95
N LEU A 141 -0.88 7.42 -9.07
CA LEU A 141 -0.96 6.53 -10.22
C LEU A 141 -1.57 5.19 -9.82
N GLU A 142 -2.36 4.59 -10.72
CA GLU A 142 -2.67 3.17 -10.72
C GLU A 142 -1.59 2.43 -11.48
N THR A 143 -1.02 1.41 -10.86
CA THR A 143 0.06 0.59 -11.41
C THR A 143 -0.27 -0.89 -11.23
N ARG A 144 0.37 -1.76 -11.98
CA ARG A 144 0.18 -3.22 -11.89
C ARG A 144 0.96 -3.81 -10.72
N ASP A 145 2.19 -3.33 -10.56
CA ASP A 145 3.18 -3.88 -9.63
C ASP A 145 4.33 -2.89 -9.38
N ALA A 146 5.22 -3.23 -8.48
CA ALA A 146 6.41 -2.44 -8.16
C ALA A 146 7.37 -2.28 -9.35
N ALA A 147 7.45 -3.26 -10.24
CA ALA A 147 8.33 -3.19 -11.42
C ALA A 147 7.87 -2.08 -12.38
N GLN A 148 6.56 -1.91 -12.57
CA GLN A 148 6.03 -0.82 -13.37
C GLN A 148 6.30 0.55 -12.74
N ILE A 149 6.26 0.67 -11.41
CA ILE A 149 6.62 1.90 -10.71
C ILE A 149 8.07 2.29 -11.02
N GLU A 150 9.00 1.34 -10.93
CA GLU A 150 10.41 1.59 -11.23
C GLU A 150 10.65 1.91 -12.72
N GLN A 151 9.89 1.29 -13.61
CA GLN A 151 9.89 1.65 -15.03
C GLN A 151 9.47 3.11 -15.22
N ILE A 152 8.37 3.55 -14.59
CA ILE A 152 7.88 4.93 -14.68
C ILE A 152 8.92 5.90 -14.13
N ARG A 153 9.55 5.61 -12.98
CA ARG A 153 10.61 6.43 -12.38
C ARG A 153 11.78 6.58 -13.35
N THR A 154 12.21 5.48 -13.94
CA THR A 154 13.31 5.46 -14.90
C THR A 154 13.00 6.28 -16.14
N GLU A 155 11.82 6.12 -16.74
CA GLU A 155 11.44 6.85 -17.95
C GLU A 155 11.22 8.34 -17.69
N LEU A 156 10.69 8.73 -16.52
CA LEU A 156 10.61 10.13 -16.11
C LEU A 156 12.01 10.74 -15.96
N THR A 157 12.93 10.04 -15.33
CA THR A 157 14.32 10.49 -15.17
C THR A 157 15.03 10.64 -16.52
N LYS A 158 14.86 9.68 -17.45
CA LYS A 158 15.38 9.76 -18.82
C LYS A 158 14.79 10.94 -19.61
N ALA A 159 13.54 11.28 -19.33
CA ALA A 159 12.88 12.44 -19.95
C ALA A 159 13.32 13.79 -19.32
N GLY A 160 14.26 13.78 -18.37
CA GLY A 160 14.82 14.95 -17.72
C GLY A 160 14.03 15.45 -16.51
N PHE A 161 13.10 14.67 -15.98
CA PHE A 161 12.33 15.04 -14.79
C PHE A 161 13.07 14.61 -13.52
N GLN A 162 13.05 15.47 -12.51
CA GLN A 162 13.63 15.20 -11.21
C GLN A 162 12.56 14.68 -10.26
N LEU A 163 12.68 13.42 -9.85
CA LEU A 163 11.83 12.82 -8.83
C LEU A 163 12.31 13.24 -7.44
N VAL A 164 11.38 13.61 -6.58
CA VAL A 164 11.65 13.97 -5.20
C VAL A 164 11.18 12.82 -4.31
N THR A 165 12.08 12.34 -3.45
CA THR A 165 11.71 11.38 -2.42
C THR A 165 10.98 12.14 -1.31
N GLU A 166 9.71 11.86 -1.09
CA GLU A 166 9.00 12.40 0.07
C GLU A 166 9.73 11.91 1.33
N ARG A 167 10.18 12.85 2.15
CA ARG A 167 10.60 12.50 3.51
C ARG A 167 9.33 12.15 4.28
N VAL A 168 9.18 10.86 4.60
CA VAL A 168 8.13 10.34 5.49
C VAL A 168 8.34 10.91 6.88
#